data_a7c48979ee352b0595da238a11cc5230
#
_entry.id   a7c48979ee352b0595da238a11cc5230
#
_cell.length_a   1.000
_cell.length_b   1.000
_cell.length_c   1.000
_cell.angle_alpha   90.00
_cell.angle_beta   90.00
_cell.angle_gamma   90.00
#
_symmetry.space_group_name_H-M   'P 1'
#
loop_
_entity.id
_entity.type
_entity.pdbx_description
1 polymer ?
#
loop_
_entity_poly.entity_id
_entity_poly.type
_entity_poly.pdbx_seq_one_letter_code
_entity_poly.pdbx_strand_id
1 'polypeptide(L)'
;MELVHRLANGPVSIKTDQGENLYWPLDRILDGVEEGLRKAATLAPEGIQSIAVDGWAVDYVRLGFGERAMHAPYCYRDERSIASKAKAEEMISPEQFFLESGAQPLRINTVFQLMADVDESSSNAASAPWVLLPEYVLSWLGGRKVAEYTNATHTGLVDIKTGNWSADLFTRLGLDIATAPPIVKTGTFLGKLSGSLALLPAYRDTDLLVPACHDTASAIAAIPLDMEHTAYIVSGTWSLVGTLISRPITSAEAQHAGFTNQGAAGGGYCFHTNINGMWILKQCLDHWHRCDRQIELPELVRLAEAVTEIPGTIDVDDPPLMLAGDMPERINHQLKALSLPEIEDEPGNEAIFARVIFASLAERYAKVVNNLESLTGRSFQRITILGGGSRNTLLSRLTEESTGLPVVRGEAEGSTLGNFAVQLAAHDANTMPGHPALSELIRSWALRLSELSA
;
A
#
# COMPACT_ATOMS: atom_id res chain seq x y z
N MET A 1 7.48 -20.21 5.49
CA MET A 1 7.77 -19.14 4.49
C MET A 1 9.27 -18.91 4.49
N GLU A 2 9.92 -18.81 3.31
CA GLU A 2 11.37 -18.63 3.17
C GLU A 2 11.67 -17.40 2.32
N LEU A 3 12.56 -16.52 2.80
CA LEU A 3 13.06 -15.38 2.07
C LEU A 3 14.23 -15.82 1.17
N VAL A 4 13.99 -15.91 -0.12
CA VAL A 4 14.98 -16.39 -1.11
C VAL A 4 15.90 -15.29 -1.61
N HIS A 5 15.37 -14.09 -1.81
CA HIS A 5 16.10 -12.94 -2.33
C HIS A 5 15.52 -11.63 -1.84
N ARG A 6 16.39 -10.65 -1.59
CA ARG A 6 16.00 -9.28 -1.23
C ARG A 6 16.95 -8.30 -1.91
N LEU A 7 16.39 -7.29 -2.57
CA LEU A 7 17.13 -6.22 -3.22
C LEU A 7 16.64 -4.87 -2.67
N ALA A 8 17.59 -3.98 -2.36
CA ALA A 8 17.23 -2.61 -2.00
C ALA A 8 16.64 -1.90 -3.24
N ASN A 9 15.49 -1.28 -3.09
CA ASN A 9 14.80 -0.54 -4.13
C ASN A 9 14.51 0.89 -3.67
N GLY A 10 14.51 1.83 -4.63
CA GLY A 10 14.19 3.22 -4.40
C GLY A 10 14.16 3.99 -5.71
N PRO A 11 13.45 5.12 -5.77
CA PRO A 11 13.43 5.95 -6.97
C PRO A 11 14.79 6.55 -7.26
N VAL A 12 15.04 6.81 -8.53
CA VAL A 12 16.22 7.53 -9.02
C VAL A 12 15.81 8.87 -9.61
N SER A 13 16.61 9.91 -9.37
CA SER A 13 16.40 11.21 -9.97
C SER A 13 17.12 11.26 -11.32
N ILE A 14 16.41 11.69 -12.36
CA ILE A 14 16.96 11.89 -13.71
C ILE A 14 16.73 13.33 -14.12
N LYS A 15 17.81 14.03 -14.44
CA LYS A 15 17.78 15.38 -14.99
C LYS A 15 17.65 15.34 -16.49
N THR A 16 16.66 16.06 -17.01
CA THR A 16 16.42 16.28 -18.44
C THR A 16 16.40 17.78 -18.72
N ASP A 17 16.32 18.16 -19.98
CA ASP A 17 16.15 19.58 -20.37
C ASP A 17 14.83 20.16 -19.89
N GLN A 18 13.86 19.33 -19.51
CA GLN A 18 12.55 19.73 -18.99
C GLN A 18 12.49 19.80 -17.46
N GLY A 19 13.55 19.40 -16.75
CA GLY A 19 13.62 19.40 -15.29
C GLY A 19 14.21 18.13 -14.71
N GLU A 20 14.04 17.97 -13.41
CA GLU A 20 14.48 16.79 -12.65
C GLU A 20 13.25 16.02 -12.20
N ASN A 21 13.14 14.76 -12.63
CA ASN A 21 12.02 13.88 -12.33
C ASN A 21 12.46 12.61 -11.62
N LEU A 22 11.55 12.02 -10.85
CA LEU A 22 11.77 10.77 -10.11
C LEU A 22 11.21 9.59 -10.88
N TYR A 23 12.04 8.56 -11.08
CA TYR A 23 11.68 7.34 -11.80
C TYR A 23 11.98 6.10 -10.97
N TRP A 24 11.25 5.04 -11.22
CA TRP A 24 11.62 3.71 -10.76
C TRP A 24 12.62 3.08 -11.71
N PRO A 25 13.74 2.49 -11.22
CA PRO A 25 14.73 1.82 -12.06
C PRO A 25 14.18 0.45 -12.51
N LEU A 26 13.30 0.44 -13.49
CA LEU A 26 12.55 -0.73 -13.94
C LEU A 26 13.46 -1.93 -14.30
N ASP A 27 14.52 -1.69 -15.04
CA ASP A 27 15.46 -2.76 -15.42
C ASP A 27 16.05 -3.43 -14.18
N ARG A 28 16.47 -2.65 -13.18
CA ARG A 28 16.99 -3.18 -11.92
C ARG A 28 15.94 -3.98 -11.14
N ILE A 29 14.67 -3.56 -11.20
CA ILE A 29 13.57 -4.30 -10.57
C ILE A 29 13.41 -5.65 -11.28
N LEU A 30 13.37 -5.67 -12.60
CA LEU A 30 13.21 -6.89 -13.40
C LEU A 30 14.40 -7.84 -13.25
N ASP A 31 15.62 -7.32 -13.25
CA ASP A 31 16.84 -8.11 -13.00
C ASP A 31 16.80 -8.75 -11.61
N GLY A 32 16.36 -8.00 -10.60
CA GLY A 32 16.19 -8.53 -9.24
C GLY A 32 15.12 -9.63 -9.14
N VAL A 33 14.01 -9.48 -9.87
CA VAL A 33 12.97 -10.53 -9.98
C VAL A 33 13.56 -11.78 -10.66
N GLU A 34 14.25 -11.62 -11.78
CA GLU A 34 14.88 -12.75 -12.49
C GLU A 34 15.90 -13.48 -11.60
N GLU A 35 16.76 -12.73 -10.91
CA GLU A 35 17.75 -13.30 -9.98
C GLU A 35 17.05 -14.08 -8.84
N GLY A 36 16.02 -13.51 -8.25
CA GLY A 36 15.22 -14.16 -7.20
C GLY A 36 14.57 -15.46 -7.67
N LEU A 37 13.97 -15.43 -8.85
CA LEU A 37 13.36 -16.63 -9.46
C LEU A 37 14.39 -17.71 -9.81
N ARG A 38 15.58 -17.34 -10.32
CA ARG A 38 16.66 -18.31 -10.56
C ARG A 38 17.15 -18.97 -9.27
N LYS A 39 17.24 -18.23 -8.16
CA LYS A 39 17.56 -18.77 -6.85
C LYS A 39 16.44 -19.70 -6.36
N ALA A 40 15.17 -19.31 -6.49
CA ALA A 40 14.03 -20.14 -6.10
C ALA A 40 14.00 -21.47 -6.85
N ALA A 41 14.34 -21.48 -8.15
CA ALA A 41 14.41 -22.71 -8.94
C ALA A 41 15.47 -23.70 -8.43
N THR A 42 16.54 -23.23 -7.77
CA THR A 42 17.56 -24.11 -7.15
C THR A 42 17.13 -24.66 -5.81
N LEU A 43 16.25 -23.95 -5.10
CA LEU A 43 15.73 -24.35 -3.78
C LEU A 43 14.53 -25.30 -3.86
N ALA A 44 13.75 -25.20 -4.96
CA ALA A 44 12.57 -26.04 -5.20
C ALA A 44 12.69 -26.79 -6.55
N PRO A 45 13.66 -27.68 -6.69
CA PRO A 45 13.91 -28.39 -7.95
C PRO A 45 12.77 -29.33 -8.35
N GLU A 46 11.93 -29.76 -7.41
CA GLU A 46 10.73 -30.58 -7.62
C GLU A 46 9.62 -29.84 -8.36
N GLY A 47 9.64 -28.50 -8.37
CA GLY A 47 8.70 -27.65 -9.09
C GLY A 47 8.12 -26.52 -8.27
N ILE A 48 7.80 -25.42 -8.97
CA ILE A 48 7.12 -24.25 -8.43
C ILE A 48 5.76 -24.15 -9.14
N GLN A 49 4.68 -24.23 -8.39
CA GLN A 49 3.32 -24.33 -8.92
C GLN A 49 2.85 -22.98 -9.50
N SER A 50 3.12 -21.87 -8.81
CA SER A 50 2.68 -20.55 -9.28
C SER A 50 3.62 -19.43 -8.88
N ILE A 51 3.56 -18.34 -9.63
CA ILE A 51 4.21 -17.05 -9.35
C ILE A 51 3.11 -15.99 -9.31
N ALA A 52 3.17 -15.14 -8.31
CA ALA A 52 2.31 -13.98 -8.15
C ALA A 52 3.14 -12.78 -7.68
N VAL A 53 2.71 -11.57 -8.05
CA VAL A 53 3.42 -10.33 -7.76
C VAL A 53 2.46 -9.35 -7.11
N ASP A 54 2.82 -8.84 -5.93
CA ASP A 54 2.21 -7.68 -5.30
C ASP A 54 3.25 -6.59 -5.08
N GLY A 55 2.80 -5.37 -4.90
CA GLY A 55 3.65 -4.22 -4.66
C GLY A 55 2.84 -2.97 -4.34
N TRP A 56 3.51 -1.83 -4.36
CA TRP A 56 2.83 -0.56 -4.15
C TRP A 56 1.92 -0.21 -5.33
N ALA A 57 0.82 0.46 -5.03
CA ALA A 57 -0.16 0.89 -6.02
C ALA A 57 0.26 2.18 -6.75
N VAL A 58 -0.62 2.64 -7.62
CA VAL A 58 -0.66 3.92 -8.35
C VAL A 58 0.35 4.10 -9.47
N ASP A 59 1.51 3.46 -9.43
CA ASP A 59 2.52 3.59 -10.49
C ASP A 59 2.25 2.62 -11.63
N TYR A 60 2.54 3.06 -12.84
CA TYR A 60 2.24 2.33 -14.07
C TYR A 60 3.38 2.43 -15.08
N VAL A 61 3.37 1.53 -16.04
CA VAL A 61 4.29 1.46 -17.17
C VAL A 61 3.53 1.75 -18.46
N ARG A 62 3.96 2.74 -19.23
CA ARG A 62 3.47 2.97 -20.60
C ARG A 62 4.11 1.95 -21.53
N LEU A 63 3.30 1.37 -22.42
CA LEU A 63 3.70 0.31 -23.31
C LEU A 63 3.94 0.82 -24.73
N GLY A 64 5.13 0.59 -25.24
CA GLY A 64 5.52 0.90 -26.60
C GLY A 64 5.43 -0.29 -27.54
N PHE A 65 6.21 -0.21 -28.61
CA PHE A 65 6.29 -1.27 -29.61
C PHE A 65 6.74 -2.61 -29.00
N GLY A 66 6.07 -3.68 -29.37
CA GLY A 66 6.33 -5.01 -28.79
C GLY A 66 5.95 -5.12 -27.31
N GLU A 67 5.10 -4.22 -26.84
CA GLU A 67 4.54 -4.24 -25.47
C GLU A 67 5.59 -4.05 -24.36
N ARG A 68 6.74 -3.50 -24.70
CA ARG A 68 7.81 -3.13 -23.76
C ARG A 68 7.55 -1.75 -23.18
N ALA A 69 8.15 -1.48 -22.02
CA ALA A 69 8.12 -0.15 -21.42
C ALA A 69 8.68 0.89 -22.42
N MET A 70 7.97 1.99 -22.61
CA MET A 70 8.42 3.11 -23.46
C MET A 70 9.59 3.85 -22.80
N HIS A 71 9.52 3.98 -21.48
CA HIS A 71 10.52 4.62 -20.62
C HIS A 71 10.40 4.04 -19.20
N ALA A 72 11.34 4.36 -18.34
CA ALA A 72 11.23 4.04 -16.93
C ALA A 72 9.94 4.67 -16.33
N PRO A 73 9.18 3.94 -15.52
CA PRO A 73 7.95 4.49 -14.90
C PRO A 73 8.29 5.61 -13.94
N TYR A 74 7.48 6.66 -13.95
CA TYR A 74 7.59 7.73 -12.96
C TYR A 74 7.28 7.19 -11.57
N CYS A 75 7.94 7.75 -10.56
CA CYS A 75 7.61 7.47 -9.17
C CYS A 75 6.44 8.35 -8.73
N TYR A 76 5.48 7.82 -8.01
CA TYR A 76 4.33 8.57 -7.48
C TYR A 76 4.71 9.78 -6.60
N ARG A 77 5.97 9.85 -6.13
CA ARG A 77 6.51 10.99 -5.37
C ARG A 77 6.95 12.16 -6.24
N ASP A 78 7.03 11.95 -7.54
CA ASP A 78 7.33 13.01 -8.50
C ASP A 78 6.29 14.14 -8.43
N GLU A 79 6.73 15.37 -8.61
CA GLU A 79 5.87 16.56 -8.47
C GLU A 79 5.05 16.88 -9.72
N ARG A 80 5.28 16.18 -10.86
CA ARG A 80 4.61 16.45 -12.12
C ARG A 80 3.09 16.38 -12.06
N SER A 81 2.54 15.58 -11.15
CA SER A 81 1.09 15.42 -10.96
C SER A 81 0.42 16.55 -10.16
N ILE A 82 1.17 17.48 -9.58
CA ILE A 82 0.62 18.59 -8.79
C ILE A 82 -0.27 19.49 -9.66
N ALA A 83 0.24 19.93 -10.82
CA ALA A 83 -0.51 20.78 -11.75
C ALA A 83 -1.71 20.04 -12.34
N SER A 84 -1.56 18.77 -12.68
CA SER A 84 -2.63 17.94 -13.24
C SER A 84 -3.76 17.70 -12.23
N LYS A 85 -3.44 17.54 -10.95
CA LYS A 85 -4.46 17.46 -9.89
C LYS A 85 -5.24 18.77 -9.78
N ALA A 86 -4.57 19.92 -9.74
CA ALA A 86 -5.25 21.21 -9.70
C ALA A 86 -6.17 21.42 -10.91
N LYS A 87 -5.71 21.06 -12.12
CA LYS A 87 -6.51 21.10 -13.34
C LYS A 87 -7.73 20.14 -13.27
N ALA A 88 -7.56 18.94 -12.70
CA ALA A 88 -8.66 18.01 -12.52
C ALA A 88 -9.74 18.55 -11.58
N GLU A 89 -9.37 19.27 -10.52
CA GLU A 89 -10.31 19.89 -9.58
C GLU A 89 -11.15 21.02 -10.21
N GLU A 90 -10.69 21.60 -11.32
CA GLU A 90 -11.50 22.53 -12.12
C GLU A 90 -12.55 21.81 -12.99
N MET A 91 -12.32 20.52 -13.32
CA MET A 91 -13.20 19.71 -14.19
C MET A 91 -14.21 18.88 -13.39
N ILE A 92 -13.81 18.42 -12.20
CA ILE A 92 -14.63 17.61 -11.30
C ILE A 92 -14.32 17.98 -9.85
N SER A 93 -15.36 18.25 -9.04
CA SER A 93 -15.11 18.57 -7.63
C SER A 93 -14.58 17.35 -6.88
N PRO A 94 -13.78 17.55 -5.79
CA PRO A 94 -13.32 16.46 -4.94
C PRO A 94 -14.44 15.54 -4.43
N GLU A 95 -15.61 16.10 -4.14
CA GLU A 95 -16.80 15.36 -3.67
C GLU A 95 -17.36 14.46 -4.77
N GLN A 96 -17.48 14.98 -6.00
CA GLN A 96 -17.95 14.20 -7.14
C GLN A 96 -16.96 13.10 -7.51
N PHE A 97 -15.67 13.42 -7.49
CA PHE A 97 -14.62 12.44 -7.71
C PHE A 97 -14.70 11.30 -6.69
N PHE A 98 -14.83 11.62 -5.39
CA PHE A 98 -14.97 10.64 -4.33
C PHE A 98 -16.24 9.80 -4.44
N LEU A 99 -17.38 10.45 -4.76
CA LEU A 99 -18.66 9.78 -4.94
C LEU A 99 -18.60 8.70 -6.02
N GLU A 100 -17.85 8.94 -7.08
CA GLU A 100 -17.74 8.06 -8.24
C GLU A 100 -16.62 7.01 -8.05
N SER A 101 -15.43 7.45 -7.72
CA SER A 101 -14.25 6.57 -7.60
C SER A 101 -14.13 5.88 -6.23
N GLY A 102 -14.77 6.41 -5.19
CA GLY A 102 -14.57 5.98 -3.80
C GLY A 102 -13.19 6.31 -3.23
N ALA A 103 -12.30 6.90 -4.02
CA ALA A 103 -10.94 7.21 -3.65
C ALA A 103 -10.77 8.68 -3.24
N GLN A 104 -9.99 8.96 -2.21
CA GLN A 104 -9.55 10.33 -1.92
C GLN A 104 -8.72 10.87 -3.09
N PRO A 105 -8.95 12.13 -3.53
CA PRO A 105 -8.20 12.72 -4.64
C PRO A 105 -6.79 13.12 -4.20
N LEU A 106 -5.92 12.13 -4.05
CA LEU A 106 -4.52 12.35 -3.69
C LEU A 106 -3.67 12.54 -4.95
N ARG A 107 -2.73 13.50 -4.94
CA ARG A 107 -1.87 13.78 -6.10
C ARG A 107 -1.13 12.56 -6.65
N ILE A 108 -0.95 11.54 -5.83
CA ILE A 108 -0.28 10.30 -6.19
C ILE A 108 -1.15 9.35 -7.04
N ASN A 109 -2.49 9.52 -7.06
CA ASN A 109 -3.35 8.62 -7.83
C ASN A 109 -2.95 8.60 -9.30
N THR A 110 -3.06 7.43 -9.92
CA THR A 110 -2.69 7.19 -11.33
C THR A 110 -3.36 8.16 -12.29
N VAL A 111 -4.61 8.53 -12.04
CA VAL A 111 -5.38 9.48 -12.86
C VAL A 111 -4.62 10.80 -13.07
N PHE A 112 -4.06 11.40 -12.02
CA PHE A 112 -3.34 12.67 -12.13
C PHE A 112 -1.97 12.50 -12.80
N GLN A 113 -1.34 11.35 -12.65
CA GLN A 113 -0.12 11.01 -13.37
C GLN A 113 -0.39 10.80 -14.88
N LEU A 114 -1.50 10.14 -15.24
CA LEU A 114 -1.92 9.98 -16.64
C LEU A 114 -2.29 11.33 -17.30
N MET A 115 -2.90 12.25 -16.55
CA MET A 115 -3.16 13.61 -17.03
C MET A 115 -1.84 14.37 -17.26
N ALA A 116 -0.84 14.20 -16.42
CA ALA A 116 0.48 14.79 -16.65
C ALA A 116 1.13 14.26 -17.95
N ASP A 117 0.97 12.97 -18.27
CA ASP A 117 1.43 12.42 -19.55
C ASP A 117 0.76 13.12 -20.75
N VAL A 118 -0.54 13.45 -20.64
CA VAL A 118 -1.27 14.17 -21.71
C VAL A 118 -0.75 15.58 -21.86
N ASP A 119 -0.47 16.27 -20.78
CA ASP A 119 0.00 17.66 -20.78
C ASP A 119 1.47 17.77 -21.25
N GLU A 120 2.33 16.79 -20.93
CA GLU A 120 3.76 16.79 -21.27
C GLU A 120 4.05 16.22 -22.67
N SER A 121 3.16 15.41 -23.23
CA SER A 121 3.47 14.64 -24.43
C SER A 121 2.99 15.27 -25.73
N SER A 122 3.88 15.26 -26.71
CA SER A 122 3.45 15.20 -28.11
C SER A 122 2.68 13.88 -28.34
N SER A 123 1.40 13.96 -28.59
CA SER A 123 0.35 13.00 -28.97
C SER A 123 0.56 11.45 -28.87
N ASN A 124 1.74 10.91 -28.97
CA ASN A 124 1.97 9.45 -29.07
C ASN A 124 2.07 8.72 -27.73
N ALA A 125 2.63 9.35 -26.68
CA ALA A 125 2.77 8.67 -25.38
C ALA A 125 1.43 8.66 -24.61
N ALA A 126 0.65 9.72 -24.69
CA ALA A 126 -0.66 9.81 -24.05
C ALA A 126 -1.67 8.76 -24.54
N SER A 127 -1.57 8.38 -25.82
CA SER A 127 -2.42 7.37 -26.47
C SER A 127 -1.89 5.93 -26.30
N ALA A 128 -0.73 5.74 -25.70
CA ALA A 128 -0.16 4.41 -25.53
C ALA A 128 -0.87 3.65 -24.40
N PRO A 129 -1.09 2.32 -24.54
CA PRO A 129 -1.60 1.49 -23.46
C PRO A 129 -0.69 1.58 -22.23
N TRP A 130 -1.26 1.34 -21.06
CA TRP A 130 -0.53 1.30 -19.80
C TRP A 130 -0.93 0.09 -18.95
N VAL A 131 -0.07 -0.30 -18.01
CA VAL A 131 -0.30 -1.38 -17.05
C VAL A 131 0.29 -0.96 -15.70
N LEU A 132 -0.39 -1.25 -14.61
CA LEU A 132 0.13 -0.98 -13.28
C LEU A 132 1.40 -1.81 -13.02
N LEU A 133 2.29 -1.30 -12.20
CA LEU A 133 3.65 -1.82 -12.09
C LEU A 133 3.72 -3.31 -11.66
N PRO A 134 3.01 -3.79 -10.63
CA PRO A 134 3.01 -5.22 -10.28
C PRO A 134 2.51 -6.11 -11.42
N GLU A 135 1.44 -5.71 -12.10
CA GLU A 135 0.86 -6.42 -13.23
C GLU A 135 1.77 -6.36 -14.48
N TYR A 136 2.56 -5.28 -14.61
CA TYR A 136 3.59 -5.22 -15.65
C TYR A 136 4.66 -6.31 -15.44
N VAL A 137 5.10 -6.52 -14.21
CA VAL A 137 6.06 -7.59 -13.88
C VAL A 137 5.47 -8.96 -14.25
N LEU A 138 4.19 -9.20 -13.92
CA LEU A 138 3.50 -10.45 -14.32
C LEU A 138 3.41 -10.58 -15.84
N SER A 139 3.15 -9.49 -16.58
CA SER A 139 3.10 -9.53 -18.05
C SER A 139 4.48 -9.74 -18.66
N TRP A 140 5.52 -9.19 -18.05
CA TRP A 140 6.91 -9.43 -18.45
C TRP A 140 7.33 -10.90 -18.28
N LEU A 141 6.78 -11.58 -17.27
CA LEU A 141 6.95 -13.03 -17.06
C LEU A 141 6.14 -13.89 -18.05
N GLY A 142 5.27 -13.29 -18.87
CA GLY A 142 4.47 -13.99 -19.89
C GLY A 142 2.96 -13.98 -19.64
N GLY A 143 2.50 -13.35 -18.56
CA GLY A 143 1.09 -13.18 -18.24
C GLY A 143 0.37 -12.21 -19.17
N ARG A 144 -0.97 -12.32 -19.23
CA ARG A 144 -1.81 -11.34 -19.93
C ARG A 144 -1.76 -9.99 -19.21
N LYS A 145 -1.84 -8.89 -19.97
CA LYS A 145 -1.95 -7.54 -19.43
C LYS A 145 -3.33 -7.27 -18.87
N VAL A 146 -3.37 -6.96 -17.62
CA VAL A 146 -4.60 -6.71 -16.85
C VAL A 146 -4.35 -5.61 -15.82
N ALA A 147 -5.42 -5.09 -15.23
CA ALA A 147 -5.38 -4.39 -13.94
C ALA A 147 -6.09 -5.28 -12.92
N GLU A 148 -5.43 -5.66 -11.85
CA GLU A 148 -6.10 -6.40 -10.79
C GLU A 148 -6.94 -5.44 -9.93
N TYR A 149 -8.11 -5.91 -9.51
CA TYR A 149 -9.16 -5.10 -8.89
C TYR A 149 -8.66 -4.27 -7.69
N THR A 150 -7.87 -4.88 -6.79
CA THR A 150 -7.38 -4.16 -5.59
C THR A 150 -6.46 -2.99 -5.98
N ASN A 151 -5.62 -3.19 -6.99
CA ASN A 151 -4.71 -2.16 -7.50
C ASN A 151 -5.44 -1.15 -8.41
N ALA A 152 -6.38 -1.60 -9.25
CA ALA A 152 -7.16 -0.74 -10.13
C ALA A 152 -7.92 0.36 -9.37
N THR A 153 -8.48 0.04 -8.20
CA THR A 153 -9.23 1.02 -7.38
C THR A 153 -8.37 2.17 -6.85
N HIS A 154 -7.05 2.01 -6.78
CA HIS A 154 -6.13 3.08 -6.40
C HIS A 154 -5.88 4.10 -7.51
N THR A 155 -6.25 3.78 -8.74
CA THR A 155 -6.03 4.68 -9.88
C THR A 155 -6.87 5.96 -9.81
N GLY A 156 -8.01 5.93 -9.09
CA GLY A 156 -9.01 6.99 -9.10
C GLY A 156 -9.87 6.99 -10.38
N LEU A 157 -9.83 5.93 -11.20
CA LEU A 157 -10.53 5.81 -12.50
C LEU A 157 -11.58 4.69 -12.53
N VAL A 158 -11.75 3.97 -11.42
CA VAL A 158 -12.78 2.92 -11.30
C VAL A 158 -14.09 3.55 -10.81
N ASP A 159 -15.21 3.21 -11.44
CA ASP A 159 -16.53 3.37 -10.82
C ASP A 159 -16.65 2.38 -9.66
N ILE A 160 -16.60 2.89 -8.45
CA ILE A 160 -16.52 2.07 -7.24
C ILE A 160 -17.75 1.17 -7.02
N LYS A 161 -18.90 1.51 -7.62
CA LYS A 161 -20.15 0.75 -7.50
C LYS A 161 -20.17 -0.46 -8.42
N THR A 162 -19.58 -0.32 -9.61
CA THR A 162 -19.55 -1.38 -10.62
C THR A 162 -18.25 -2.18 -10.62
N GLY A 163 -17.18 -1.62 -10.09
CA GLY A 163 -15.84 -2.22 -10.12
C GLY A 163 -15.18 -2.21 -11.50
N ASN A 164 -15.71 -1.43 -12.45
CA ASN A 164 -15.15 -1.27 -13.80
C ASN A 164 -14.57 0.12 -13.99
N TRP A 165 -13.80 0.31 -15.08
CA TRP A 165 -13.35 1.65 -15.47
C TRP A 165 -14.54 2.58 -15.65
N SER A 166 -14.48 3.79 -15.07
CA SER A 166 -15.50 4.81 -15.23
C SER A 166 -15.31 5.58 -16.55
N ALA A 167 -16.18 5.33 -17.53
CA ALA A 167 -16.16 6.06 -18.79
C ALA A 167 -16.40 7.58 -18.59
N ASP A 168 -17.14 7.96 -17.54
CA ASP A 168 -17.42 9.36 -17.21
C ASP A 168 -16.14 10.05 -16.69
N LEU A 169 -15.41 9.45 -15.74
CA LEU A 169 -14.14 10.01 -15.26
C LEU A 169 -13.10 10.12 -16.38
N PHE A 170 -12.94 9.07 -17.20
CA PHE A 170 -12.03 9.14 -18.35
C PHE A 170 -12.39 10.30 -19.29
N THR A 171 -13.68 10.45 -19.64
CA THR A 171 -14.14 11.49 -20.54
C THR A 171 -13.95 12.89 -19.97
N ARG A 172 -14.38 13.11 -18.72
CA ARG A 172 -14.27 14.42 -18.05
C ARG A 172 -12.83 14.89 -17.91
N LEU A 173 -11.93 13.94 -17.57
CA LEU A 173 -10.51 14.24 -17.34
C LEU A 173 -9.66 14.20 -18.62
N GLY A 174 -10.29 14.03 -19.80
CA GLY A 174 -9.60 14.05 -21.10
C GLY A 174 -8.68 12.86 -21.33
N LEU A 175 -8.97 11.71 -20.72
CA LEU A 175 -8.21 10.48 -20.84
C LEU A 175 -8.90 9.50 -21.82
N ASP A 176 -8.10 8.67 -22.48
CA ASP A 176 -8.62 7.63 -23.38
C ASP A 176 -8.77 6.30 -22.64
N ILE A 177 -10.00 5.87 -22.40
CA ILE A 177 -10.31 4.60 -21.74
C ILE A 177 -9.79 3.38 -22.51
N ALA A 178 -9.60 3.48 -23.84
CA ALA A 178 -9.06 2.40 -24.65
C ALA A 178 -7.59 2.07 -24.33
N THR A 179 -6.89 2.97 -23.65
CA THR A 179 -5.50 2.74 -23.19
C THR A 179 -5.41 1.92 -21.91
N ALA A 180 -6.52 1.80 -21.16
CA ALA A 180 -6.55 1.09 -19.89
C ALA A 180 -6.65 -0.44 -20.10
N PRO A 181 -5.92 -1.25 -19.32
CA PRO A 181 -6.02 -2.69 -19.39
C PRO A 181 -7.37 -3.19 -18.83
N PRO A 182 -7.84 -4.39 -19.22
CA PRO A 182 -9.06 -4.95 -18.65
C PRO A 182 -8.90 -5.23 -17.15
N ILE A 183 -9.91 -4.89 -16.34
CA ILE A 183 -9.94 -5.21 -14.92
C ILE A 183 -10.25 -6.68 -14.73
N VAL A 184 -9.50 -7.34 -13.85
CA VAL A 184 -9.71 -8.73 -13.45
C VAL A 184 -9.80 -8.85 -11.93
N LYS A 185 -10.42 -9.93 -11.46
CA LYS A 185 -10.54 -10.22 -10.02
C LYS A 185 -9.26 -10.85 -9.49
N THR A 186 -8.99 -10.64 -8.20
CA THR A 186 -8.00 -11.38 -7.43
C THR A 186 -8.13 -12.89 -7.66
N GLY A 187 -7.03 -13.61 -7.78
CA GLY A 187 -6.98 -15.05 -8.03
C GLY A 187 -7.15 -15.45 -9.51
N THR A 188 -7.21 -14.48 -10.44
CA THR A 188 -7.31 -14.79 -11.87
C THR A 188 -5.99 -15.33 -12.42
N PHE A 189 -6.03 -16.46 -13.11
CA PHE A 189 -4.88 -17.02 -13.83
C PHE A 189 -4.60 -16.22 -15.11
N LEU A 190 -3.34 -15.86 -15.33
CA LEU A 190 -2.90 -15.05 -16.47
C LEU A 190 -2.26 -15.86 -17.60
N GLY A 191 -1.97 -17.11 -17.36
CA GLY A 191 -1.25 -18.01 -18.27
C GLY A 191 -0.09 -18.71 -17.57
N LYS A 192 0.83 -19.25 -18.38
CA LYS A 192 2.04 -19.92 -17.88
C LYS A 192 3.25 -18.99 -17.95
N LEU A 193 4.20 -19.21 -17.05
CA LEU A 193 5.53 -18.58 -17.17
C LEU A 193 6.12 -18.84 -18.57
N SER A 194 6.75 -17.82 -19.14
CA SER A 194 7.38 -17.91 -20.47
C SER A 194 8.82 -17.38 -20.45
N GLY A 195 9.48 -17.37 -21.62
CA GLY A 195 10.85 -16.90 -21.76
C GLY A 195 11.92 -17.82 -21.16
N SER A 196 13.08 -17.26 -20.81
CA SER A 196 14.28 -18.02 -20.39
C SER A 196 14.06 -18.77 -19.06
N LEU A 197 13.27 -18.23 -18.16
CA LEU A 197 12.96 -18.84 -16.87
C LEU A 197 12.13 -20.11 -17.02
N ALA A 198 11.19 -20.17 -17.97
CA ALA A 198 10.36 -21.35 -18.22
C ALA A 198 11.17 -22.57 -18.72
N LEU A 199 12.41 -22.36 -19.15
CA LEU A 199 13.32 -23.44 -19.55
C LEU A 199 13.94 -24.17 -18.33
N LEU A 200 13.84 -23.59 -17.15
CA LEU A 200 14.32 -24.22 -15.92
C LEU A 200 13.34 -25.33 -15.50
N PRO A 201 13.82 -26.52 -15.13
CA PRO A 201 12.95 -27.66 -14.75
C PRO A 201 11.91 -27.32 -13.66
N ALA A 202 12.28 -26.51 -12.69
CA ALA A 202 11.41 -26.06 -11.60
C ALA A 202 10.19 -25.26 -12.08
N TYR A 203 10.25 -24.64 -13.26
CA TYR A 203 9.19 -23.77 -13.80
C TYR A 203 8.42 -24.35 -14.99
N ARG A 204 8.58 -25.63 -15.31
CA ARG A 204 8.03 -26.24 -16.52
C ARG A 204 6.52 -26.01 -16.69
N ASP A 205 5.76 -26.03 -15.63
CA ASP A 205 4.29 -25.92 -15.62
C ASP A 205 3.77 -24.81 -14.70
N THR A 206 4.61 -23.82 -14.39
CA THR A 206 4.30 -22.76 -13.44
C THR A 206 3.25 -21.82 -13.97
N ASP A 207 2.19 -21.62 -13.17
CA ASP A 207 1.11 -20.67 -13.43
C ASP A 207 1.52 -19.26 -13.03
N LEU A 208 1.08 -18.27 -13.80
CA LEU A 208 1.08 -16.87 -13.42
C LEU A 208 -0.35 -16.51 -13.00
N LEU A 209 -0.51 -15.94 -11.81
CA LEU A 209 -1.81 -15.46 -11.35
C LEU A 209 -1.69 -14.11 -10.64
N VAL A 210 -2.76 -13.34 -10.64
CA VAL A 210 -2.81 -12.10 -9.86
C VAL A 210 -3.24 -12.39 -8.43
N PRO A 211 -2.42 -12.01 -7.43
CA PRO A 211 -2.85 -11.96 -6.03
C PRO A 211 -3.75 -10.74 -5.81
N ALA A 212 -3.88 -10.23 -4.59
CA ALA A 212 -4.18 -8.82 -4.42
C ALA A 212 -2.91 -8.03 -4.78
N CYS A 213 -2.87 -7.42 -5.97
CA CYS A 213 -1.65 -6.80 -6.48
C CYS A 213 -1.21 -5.56 -5.68
N HIS A 214 -2.11 -4.92 -4.94
CA HIS A 214 -1.74 -3.92 -3.94
C HIS A 214 -1.26 -4.61 -2.66
N ASP A 215 -0.03 -4.33 -2.23
CA ASP A 215 0.65 -4.95 -1.08
C ASP A 215 -0.16 -4.88 0.23
N THR A 216 -0.80 -3.73 0.48
CA THR A 216 -1.67 -3.55 1.65
C THR A 216 -2.92 -4.43 1.57
N ALA A 217 -3.54 -4.58 0.39
CA ALA A 217 -4.69 -5.48 0.23
C ALA A 217 -4.25 -6.95 0.41
N SER A 218 -3.05 -7.31 -0.05
CA SER A 218 -2.41 -8.59 0.25
C SER A 218 -2.17 -8.75 1.76
N ALA A 219 -1.64 -7.75 2.45
CA ALA A 219 -1.43 -7.82 3.90
C ALA A 219 -2.75 -8.02 4.66
N ILE A 220 -3.81 -7.33 4.25
CA ILE A 220 -5.15 -7.50 4.85
C ILE A 220 -5.70 -8.90 4.58
N ALA A 221 -5.44 -9.49 3.40
CA ALA A 221 -5.83 -10.86 3.08
C ALA A 221 -5.18 -11.91 3.99
N ALA A 222 -4.05 -11.57 4.64
CA ALA A 222 -3.40 -12.43 5.62
C ALA A 222 -4.10 -12.44 7.00
N ILE A 223 -5.13 -11.61 7.24
CA ILE A 223 -5.84 -11.57 8.52
C ILE A 223 -6.79 -12.77 8.62
N PRO A 224 -6.54 -13.74 9.53
CA PRO A 224 -7.35 -14.95 9.63
C PRO A 224 -8.62 -14.76 10.48
N LEU A 225 -9.01 -13.51 10.77
CA LEU A 225 -10.07 -13.14 11.70
C LEU A 225 -11.35 -12.76 10.98
N ASP A 226 -12.45 -12.74 11.74
CA ASP A 226 -13.70 -12.16 11.28
C ASP A 226 -13.60 -10.63 11.20
N MET A 227 -13.66 -10.12 9.96
CA MET A 227 -13.51 -8.69 9.67
C MET A 227 -14.78 -7.88 9.95
N GLU A 228 -15.89 -8.50 10.30
CA GLU A 228 -17.09 -7.77 10.71
C GLU A 228 -16.88 -7.08 12.07
N HIS A 229 -16.12 -7.74 12.98
CA HIS A 229 -15.84 -7.26 14.33
C HIS A 229 -14.37 -6.87 14.54
N THR A 230 -13.60 -6.78 13.46
CA THR A 230 -12.16 -6.48 13.52
C THR A 230 -11.83 -5.22 12.72
N ALA A 231 -11.19 -4.25 13.36
CA ALA A 231 -10.47 -3.19 12.67
C ALA A 231 -9.02 -3.64 12.43
N TYR A 232 -8.39 -3.13 11.37
CA TYR A 232 -6.97 -3.37 11.10
C TYR A 232 -6.16 -2.08 11.09
N ILE A 233 -4.89 -2.21 11.41
CA ILE A 233 -3.85 -1.20 11.24
C ILE A 233 -2.71 -1.84 10.45
N VAL A 234 -2.49 -1.41 9.22
CA VAL A 234 -1.28 -1.77 8.48
C VAL A 234 -0.24 -0.71 8.77
N SER A 235 0.69 -1.00 9.68
CA SER A 235 1.66 -0.04 10.20
C SER A 235 3.02 -0.20 9.54
N GLY A 236 3.39 0.79 8.74
CA GLY A 236 4.65 0.95 8.04
C GLY A 236 5.11 2.40 8.07
N THR A 237 5.76 2.88 7.03
CA THR A 237 6.07 4.30 6.81
C THR A 237 4.80 5.14 6.90
N TRP A 238 3.72 4.69 6.25
CA TRP A 238 2.35 5.12 6.45
C TRP A 238 1.64 4.11 7.34
N SER A 239 0.57 4.54 8.00
CA SER A 239 -0.38 3.65 8.67
C SER A 239 -1.73 3.74 7.98
N LEU A 240 -2.28 2.59 7.58
CA LEU A 240 -3.64 2.49 7.05
C LEU A 240 -4.53 1.87 8.13
N VAL A 241 -5.54 2.61 8.56
CA VAL A 241 -6.46 2.16 9.62
C VAL A 241 -7.87 2.01 9.04
N GLY A 242 -8.45 0.82 9.15
CA GLY A 242 -9.72 0.51 8.48
C GLY A 242 -10.36 -0.82 8.85
N THR A 243 -11.34 -1.20 8.05
CA THR A 243 -12.04 -2.50 8.10
C THR A 243 -12.47 -2.93 6.70
N LEU A 244 -12.91 -4.18 6.56
CA LEU A 244 -13.53 -4.67 5.34
C LEU A 244 -15.04 -4.40 5.34
N ILE A 245 -15.55 -3.91 4.22
CA ILE A 245 -16.98 -3.68 3.99
C ILE A 245 -17.44 -4.31 2.68
N SER A 246 -18.71 -4.69 2.61
CA SER A 246 -19.29 -5.32 1.41
C SER A 246 -19.82 -4.32 0.39
N ARG A 247 -20.09 -3.07 0.80
CA ARG A 247 -20.58 -1.98 -0.05
C ARG A 247 -19.76 -0.72 0.23
N PRO A 248 -19.43 0.08 -0.81
CA PRO A 248 -18.63 1.28 -0.61
C PRO A 248 -19.42 2.34 0.18
N ILE A 249 -18.71 3.09 1.02
CA ILE A 249 -19.22 4.24 1.76
C ILE A 249 -18.63 5.50 1.13
N THR A 250 -19.45 6.24 0.41
CA THR A 250 -19.07 7.45 -0.33
C THR A 250 -19.81 8.70 0.16
N SER A 251 -20.17 8.74 1.46
CA SER A 251 -20.82 9.90 2.05
C SER A 251 -19.83 11.06 2.24
N ALA A 252 -20.36 12.28 2.36
CA ALA A 252 -19.53 13.47 2.62
C ALA A 252 -18.76 13.35 3.95
N GLU A 253 -19.37 12.73 4.96
CA GLU A 253 -18.72 12.50 6.25
C GLU A 253 -17.51 11.56 6.10
N ALA A 254 -17.64 10.49 5.31
CA ALA A 254 -16.53 9.58 5.03
C ALA A 254 -15.38 10.29 4.29
N GLN A 255 -15.71 11.11 3.29
CA GLN A 255 -14.73 11.91 2.57
C GLN A 255 -14.00 12.89 3.48
N HIS A 256 -14.73 13.68 4.28
CA HIS A 256 -14.14 14.67 5.20
C HIS A 256 -13.28 14.01 6.29
N ALA A 257 -13.65 12.80 6.72
CA ALA A 257 -12.84 12.01 7.65
C ALA A 257 -11.61 11.35 7.01
N GLY A 258 -11.38 11.55 5.70
CA GLY A 258 -10.22 11.06 4.96
C GLY A 258 -10.30 9.59 4.54
N PHE A 259 -11.49 8.95 4.63
CA PHE A 259 -11.64 7.55 4.26
C PHE A 259 -11.66 7.36 2.74
N THR A 260 -11.22 6.19 2.32
CA THR A 260 -11.19 5.73 0.93
C THR A 260 -11.74 4.30 0.85
N ASN A 261 -12.34 3.96 -0.29
CA ASN A 261 -12.80 2.61 -0.59
C ASN A 261 -11.86 2.01 -1.63
N GLN A 262 -11.11 0.99 -1.25
CA GLN A 262 -10.19 0.30 -2.15
C GLN A 262 -10.58 -1.16 -2.27
N GLY A 263 -10.32 -1.79 -3.40
CA GLY A 263 -10.67 -3.18 -3.62
C GLY A 263 -10.03 -4.10 -2.58
N ALA A 264 -10.80 -5.08 -2.08
CA ALA A 264 -10.31 -6.11 -1.18
C ALA A 264 -10.11 -7.44 -1.91
N ALA A 265 -9.14 -8.24 -1.47
CA ALA A 265 -8.94 -9.59 -1.96
C ALA A 265 -10.20 -10.43 -1.74
N GLY A 266 -10.65 -11.11 -2.79
CA GLY A 266 -11.89 -11.92 -2.71
C GLY A 266 -13.18 -11.12 -2.84
N GLY A 267 -13.13 -9.80 -3.05
CA GLY A 267 -14.27 -8.91 -3.26
C GLY A 267 -14.59 -8.02 -2.06
N GLY A 268 -15.48 -7.04 -2.28
CA GLY A 268 -15.74 -5.99 -1.30
C GLY A 268 -14.64 -4.93 -1.27
N TYR A 269 -14.52 -4.21 -0.16
CA TYR A 269 -13.69 -3.02 -0.05
C TYR A 269 -12.91 -2.99 1.26
N CYS A 270 -11.66 -2.58 1.17
CA CYS A 270 -10.89 -2.04 2.27
C CYS A 270 -11.34 -0.58 2.47
N PHE A 271 -12.09 -0.32 3.53
CA PHE A 271 -12.51 1.02 3.92
C PHE A 271 -11.59 1.54 5.00
N HIS A 272 -10.69 2.44 4.63
CA HIS A 272 -9.64 2.90 5.53
C HIS A 272 -9.23 4.35 5.25
N THR A 273 -8.48 4.93 6.17
CA THR A 273 -7.77 6.20 5.98
C THR A 273 -6.26 6.01 6.11
N ASN A 274 -5.51 6.84 5.40
CA ASN A 274 -4.06 6.94 5.52
C ASN A 274 -3.71 7.90 6.65
N ILE A 275 -2.76 7.49 7.48
CA ILE A 275 -2.19 8.28 8.57
C ILE A 275 -0.69 8.35 8.35
N ASN A 276 -0.05 9.47 8.67
CA ASN A 276 1.39 9.55 8.72
C ASN A 276 1.89 8.61 9.84
N GLY A 277 2.60 7.56 9.45
CA GLY A 277 2.97 6.46 10.34
C GLY A 277 4.37 6.59 10.95
N MET A 278 5.15 5.51 10.83
CA MET A 278 6.52 5.44 11.35
C MET A 278 7.52 6.35 10.61
N TRP A 279 7.07 7.04 9.56
CA TRP A 279 7.86 8.06 8.85
C TRP A 279 8.41 9.12 9.81
N ILE A 280 7.57 9.59 10.77
CA ILE A 280 7.97 10.61 11.75
C ILE A 280 9.17 10.13 12.56
N LEU A 281 9.09 8.91 13.10
CA LEU A 281 10.18 8.32 13.86
C LEU A 281 11.42 8.08 12.99
N LYS A 282 11.22 7.61 11.75
CA LYS A 282 12.32 7.42 10.80
C LYS A 282 13.06 8.71 10.54
N GLN A 283 12.37 9.84 10.39
CA GLN A 283 12.99 11.15 10.16
C GLN A 283 13.74 11.66 11.41
N CYS A 284 13.25 11.35 12.62
CA CYS A 284 14.00 11.59 13.85
C CYS A 284 15.29 10.77 13.88
N LEU A 285 15.22 9.47 13.59
CA LEU A 285 16.41 8.60 13.51
C LEU A 285 17.41 9.09 12.47
N ASP A 286 16.95 9.45 11.27
CA ASP A 286 17.80 9.99 10.20
C ASP A 286 18.47 11.33 10.64
N HIS A 287 17.76 12.17 11.40
CA HIS A 287 18.30 13.40 11.96
C HIS A 287 19.38 13.09 13.01
N TRP A 288 19.10 12.25 13.98
CA TRP A 288 20.04 11.90 15.04
C TRP A 288 21.30 11.21 14.52
N HIS A 289 21.16 10.32 13.50
CA HIS A 289 22.32 9.71 12.84
C HIS A 289 23.22 10.74 12.17
N ARG A 290 22.67 11.81 11.56
CA ARG A 290 23.45 12.92 11.02
C ARG A 290 24.16 13.74 12.10
N CYS A 291 23.64 13.72 13.33
CA CYS A 291 24.22 14.33 14.52
C CYS A 291 25.12 13.39 15.33
N ASP A 292 25.62 12.31 14.71
CA ASP A 292 26.47 11.27 15.32
C ASP A 292 25.85 10.56 16.53
N ARG A 293 24.53 10.60 16.66
CA ARG A 293 23.76 9.85 17.66
C ARG A 293 23.23 8.54 17.04
N GLN A 294 23.94 7.45 17.34
CA GLN A 294 23.60 6.14 16.81
C GLN A 294 22.69 5.42 17.80
N ILE A 295 21.42 5.27 17.44
CA ILE A 295 20.44 4.52 18.22
C ILE A 295 19.64 3.61 17.30
N GLU A 296 19.58 2.33 17.64
CA GLU A 296 18.82 1.35 16.90
C GLU A 296 17.35 1.35 17.33
N LEU A 297 16.45 1.10 16.39
CA LEU A 297 15.01 1.14 16.65
C LEU A 297 14.55 0.23 17.80
N PRO A 298 15.01 -1.03 17.95
CA PRO A 298 14.60 -1.87 19.09
C PRO A 298 15.02 -1.29 20.44
N GLU A 299 16.19 -0.70 20.52
CA GLU A 299 16.67 -0.06 21.75
C GLU A 299 15.88 1.23 22.04
N LEU A 300 15.60 2.04 21.03
CA LEU A 300 14.78 3.24 21.17
C LEU A 300 13.39 2.91 21.69
N VAL A 301 12.73 1.85 21.17
CA VAL A 301 11.43 1.39 21.65
C VAL A 301 11.49 0.98 23.12
N ARG A 302 12.53 0.24 23.53
CA ARG A 302 12.76 -0.18 24.92
C ARG A 302 12.94 1.02 25.86
N LEU A 303 13.72 2.02 25.45
CA LEU A 303 13.92 3.26 26.21
C LEU A 303 12.64 4.08 26.30
N ALA A 304 11.89 4.20 25.20
CA ALA A 304 10.60 4.89 25.15
C ALA A 304 9.53 4.23 26.03
N GLU A 305 9.62 2.92 26.25
CA GLU A 305 8.73 2.21 27.17
C GLU A 305 8.94 2.62 28.63
N ALA A 306 10.18 2.96 29.01
CA ALA A 306 10.50 3.44 30.35
C ALA A 306 10.11 4.92 30.61
N VAL A 307 9.78 5.67 29.56
CA VAL A 307 9.32 7.07 29.71
C VAL A 307 7.88 7.08 30.25
N THR A 308 7.70 7.59 31.45
CA THR A 308 6.41 7.66 32.15
C THR A 308 5.66 8.99 31.90
N GLU A 309 6.41 10.07 31.67
CA GLU A 309 5.86 11.41 31.49
C GLU A 309 6.27 11.98 30.14
N ILE A 310 5.32 12.52 29.39
CA ILE A 310 5.53 13.22 28.13
C ILE A 310 4.89 14.61 28.19
N PRO A 311 5.38 15.58 27.44
CA PRO A 311 4.78 16.93 27.43
C PRO A 311 3.35 16.94 26.94
N GLY A 312 2.98 15.98 26.07
CA GLY A 312 1.67 15.84 25.47
C GLY A 312 1.75 15.09 24.15
N THR A 313 0.68 15.09 23.39
CA THR A 313 0.59 14.49 22.06
C THR A 313 0.52 15.54 20.95
N ILE A 314 0.88 15.14 19.74
CA ILE A 314 0.93 15.99 18.53
C ILE A 314 -0.09 15.49 17.50
N ASP A 315 -0.45 16.33 16.54
CA ASP A 315 -1.16 15.92 15.34
C ASP A 315 -0.18 15.28 14.35
N VAL A 316 -0.22 13.95 14.24
CA VAL A 316 0.67 13.20 13.35
C VAL A 316 0.40 13.46 11.87
N ASP A 317 -0.78 13.96 11.51
CA ASP A 317 -1.16 14.28 10.13
C ASP A 317 -0.88 15.74 9.74
N ASP A 318 -0.23 16.52 10.62
CA ASP A 318 0.18 17.88 10.32
C ASP A 318 1.12 17.90 9.09
N PRO A 319 0.82 18.68 8.04
CA PRO A 319 1.60 18.71 6.80
C PRO A 319 3.12 18.86 6.96
N PRO A 320 3.65 19.71 7.85
CA PRO A 320 5.08 19.79 8.13
C PRO A 320 5.73 18.45 8.50
N LEU A 321 5.01 17.56 9.22
CA LEU A 321 5.55 16.25 9.62
C LEU A 321 5.62 15.24 8.48
N MET A 322 5.01 15.54 7.32
CA MET A 322 5.10 14.71 6.11
C MET A 322 6.39 14.97 5.30
N LEU A 323 7.11 16.04 5.60
CA LEU A 323 8.30 16.45 4.88
C LEU A 323 9.57 15.85 5.50
N ALA A 324 10.56 15.55 4.67
CA ALA A 324 11.90 15.17 5.16
C ALA A 324 12.61 16.39 5.83
N GLY A 325 13.53 16.10 6.77
CA GLY A 325 14.38 17.15 7.40
C GLY A 325 14.45 17.02 8.91
N ASP A 326 14.52 18.16 9.60
CA ASP A 326 14.63 18.23 11.05
C ASP A 326 13.26 17.96 11.70
N MET A 327 13.04 16.72 12.02
CA MET A 327 11.78 16.28 12.60
C MET A 327 11.63 16.62 14.08
N PRO A 328 12.67 16.51 14.93
CA PRO A 328 12.62 16.99 16.32
C PRO A 328 12.19 18.45 16.45
N GLU A 329 12.76 19.35 15.62
CA GLU A 329 12.37 20.75 15.60
C GLU A 329 10.88 20.95 15.25
N ARG A 330 10.36 20.20 14.26
CA ARG A 330 8.95 20.30 13.86
C ARG A 330 8.00 19.78 14.93
N ILE A 331 8.36 18.71 15.64
CA ILE A 331 7.61 18.23 16.80
C ILE A 331 7.56 19.29 17.88
N ASN A 332 8.70 19.90 18.21
CA ASN A 332 8.77 20.98 19.19
C ASN A 332 7.99 22.22 18.77
N HIS A 333 8.03 22.58 17.49
CA HIS A 333 7.20 23.68 16.96
C HIS A 333 5.71 23.43 17.21
N GLN A 334 5.25 22.20 17.05
CA GLN A 334 3.85 21.83 17.29
C GLN A 334 3.53 21.82 18.80
N LEU A 335 4.41 21.24 19.64
CA LEU A 335 4.26 21.27 21.10
C LEU A 335 4.14 22.71 21.62
N LYS A 336 5.00 23.59 21.15
CA LYS A 336 4.96 25.01 21.48
C LYS A 336 3.66 25.68 21.04
N ALA A 337 3.17 25.41 19.83
CA ALA A 337 1.89 25.92 19.33
C ALA A 337 0.70 25.47 20.22
N LEU A 338 0.80 24.29 20.81
CA LEU A 338 -0.16 23.73 21.77
C LEU A 338 0.06 24.24 23.22
N SER A 339 1.04 25.15 23.45
CA SER A 339 1.43 25.61 24.79
C SER A 339 1.92 24.48 25.71
N LEU A 340 2.52 23.44 25.13
CA LEU A 340 3.16 22.33 25.82
C LEU A 340 4.67 22.54 25.91
N PRO A 341 5.35 21.92 26.91
CA PRO A 341 6.81 21.98 27.02
C PRO A 341 7.51 21.41 25.77
N GLU A 342 8.53 22.11 25.29
CA GLU A 342 9.41 21.62 24.24
C GLU A 342 10.34 20.52 24.82
N ILE A 343 10.77 19.58 23.98
CA ILE A 343 11.71 18.52 24.34
C ILE A 343 13.10 18.97 23.88
N GLU A 344 14.05 19.07 24.78
CA GLU A 344 15.44 19.39 24.41
C GLU A 344 16.00 18.29 23.50
N ASP A 345 16.49 18.67 22.29
CA ASP A 345 17.06 17.70 21.35
C ASP A 345 18.52 17.37 21.71
N GLU A 346 18.71 16.75 22.88
CA GLU A 346 19.98 16.33 23.42
C GLU A 346 20.11 14.80 23.51
N PRO A 347 21.35 14.27 23.54
CA PRO A 347 21.57 12.83 23.76
C PRO A 347 20.90 12.35 25.06
N GLY A 348 20.06 11.32 24.93
CA GLY A 348 19.26 10.74 26.02
C GLY A 348 17.78 11.10 25.96
N ASN A 349 17.39 12.15 25.23
CA ASN A 349 15.99 12.56 25.09
C ASN A 349 15.28 11.95 23.87
N GLU A 350 15.98 11.18 23.03
CA GLU A 350 15.39 10.50 21.87
C GLU A 350 14.19 9.62 22.25
N ALA A 351 14.25 9.01 23.42
CA ALA A 351 13.19 8.17 23.97
C ALA A 351 11.91 8.97 24.26
N ILE A 352 12.01 10.25 24.66
CA ILE A 352 10.86 11.11 24.92
C ILE A 352 10.16 11.44 23.60
N PHE A 353 10.91 11.82 22.56
CA PHE A 353 10.36 12.03 21.22
C PHE A 353 9.64 10.78 20.70
N ALA A 354 10.28 9.61 20.81
CA ALA A 354 9.69 8.35 20.39
C ALA A 354 8.39 8.04 21.15
N ARG A 355 8.37 8.28 22.46
CA ARG A 355 7.18 8.10 23.30
C ARG A 355 6.04 9.02 22.90
N VAL A 356 6.32 10.30 22.62
CA VAL A 356 5.35 11.28 22.10
C VAL A 356 4.78 10.81 20.77
N ILE A 357 5.63 10.37 19.84
CA ILE A 357 5.19 9.88 18.52
C ILE A 357 4.26 8.67 18.68
N PHE A 358 4.65 7.67 19.48
CA PHE A 358 3.84 6.45 19.67
C PHE A 358 2.50 6.75 20.37
N ALA A 359 2.48 7.62 21.37
CA ALA A 359 1.26 8.05 22.05
C ALA A 359 0.33 8.78 21.06
N SER A 360 0.88 9.69 20.27
CA SER A 360 0.13 10.46 19.26
C SER A 360 -0.46 9.57 18.17
N LEU A 361 0.31 8.58 17.69
CA LEU A 361 -0.19 7.57 16.76
C LEU A 361 -1.33 6.76 17.35
N ALA A 362 -1.19 6.30 18.59
CA ALA A 362 -2.23 5.52 19.28
C ALA A 362 -3.53 6.31 19.46
N GLU A 363 -3.45 7.59 19.85
CA GLU A 363 -4.62 8.47 19.91
C GLU A 363 -5.27 8.71 18.55
N ARG A 364 -4.45 8.87 17.51
CA ARG A 364 -4.95 9.03 16.14
C ARG A 364 -5.66 7.77 15.65
N TYR A 365 -5.10 6.59 15.97
CA TYR A 365 -5.75 5.31 15.66
C TYR A 365 -7.11 5.19 16.36
N ALA A 366 -7.20 5.57 17.65
CA ALA A 366 -8.46 5.57 18.39
C ALA A 366 -9.51 6.48 17.75
N LYS A 367 -9.14 7.69 17.33
CA LYS A 367 -10.04 8.61 16.60
C LYS A 367 -10.56 8.00 15.31
N VAL A 368 -9.69 7.30 14.55
CA VAL A 368 -10.10 6.64 13.31
C VAL A 368 -11.02 5.46 13.57
N VAL A 369 -10.74 4.64 14.58
CA VAL A 369 -11.61 3.51 14.96
C VAL A 369 -13.00 4.00 15.33
N ASN A 370 -13.11 5.09 16.12
CA ASN A 370 -14.39 5.71 16.46
C ASN A 370 -15.15 6.22 15.21
N ASN A 371 -14.43 6.82 14.25
CA ASN A 371 -15.03 7.24 12.99
C ASN A 371 -15.50 6.04 12.16
N LEU A 372 -14.72 4.95 12.12
CA LEU A 372 -15.12 3.69 11.46
C LEU A 372 -16.42 3.14 12.05
N GLU A 373 -16.55 3.09 13.38
CA GLU A 373 -17.78 2.64 14.04
C GLU A 373 -18.98 3.50 13.67
N SER A 374 -18.81 4.83 13.69
CA SER A 374 -19.85 5.77 13.30
C SER A 374 -20.28 5.62 11.84
N LEU A 375 -19.32 5.51 10.91
CA LEU A 375 -19.59 5.46 9.48
C LEU A 375 -20.12 4.10 9.01
N THR A 376 -19.70 3.00 9.66
CA THR A 376 -20.11 1.64 9.29
C THR A 376 -21.33 1.16 10.07
N GLY A 377 -21.67 1.80 11.19
CA GLY A 377 -22.70 1.35 12.13
C GLY A 377 -22.31 0.06 12.87
N ARG A 378 -21.03 -0.29 12.91
CA ARG A 378 -20.49 -1.50 13.56
C ARG A 378 -19.79 -1.14 14.86
N SER A 379 -19.68 -2.12 15.76
CA SER A 379 -18.81 -2.05 16.94
C SER A 379 -17.70 -3.08 16.81
N PHE A 380 -16.46 -2.63 16.95
CA PHE A 380 -15.31 -3.52 16.86
C PHE A 380 -15.01 -4.18 18.21
N GLN A 381 -14.53 -5.41 18.17
CA GLN A 381 -14.15 -6.18 19.37
C GLN A 381 -12.63 -6.30 19.51
N ARG A 382 -11.89 -6.00 18.45
CA ARG A 382 -10.42 -6.09 18.42
C ARG A 382 -9.82 -5.29 17.28
N ILE A 383 -8.52 -5.06 17.39
CA ILE A 383 -7.71 -4.46 16.35
C ILE A 383 -6.60 -5.45 15.98
N THR A 384 -6.33 -5.61 14.67
CA THR A 384 -5.15 -6.36 14.20
C THR A 384 -4.12 -5.39 13.64
N ILE A 385 -2.89 -5.41 14.17
CA ILE A 385 -1.78 -4.62 13.63
C ILE A 385 -0.89 -5.52 12.77
N LEU A 386 -0.66 -5.12 11.52
CA LEU A 386 0.15 -5.79 10.51
C LEU A 386 1.36 -4.93 10.10
N GLY A 387 2.27 -5.53 9.35
CA GLY A 387 3.47 -4.86 8.85
C GLY A 387 4.54 -4.66 9.90
N GLY A 388 5.58 -3.88 9.60
CA GLY A 388 6.73 -3.69 10.49
C GLY A 388 6.38 -3.16 11.88
N GLY A 389 5.32 -2.35 11.98
CA GLY A 389 4.82 -1.81 13.25
C GLY A 389 4.24 -2.86 14.20
N SER A 390 3.85 -4.05 13.71
CA SER A 390 3.36 -5.14 14.58
C SER A 390 4.44 -5.65 15.55
N ARG A 391 5.72 -5.41 15.25
CA ARG A 391 6.85 -5.73 16.14
C ARG A 391 7.02 -4.73 17.27
N ASN A 392 6.39 -3.53 17.18
CA ASN A 392 6.47 -2.50 18.20
C ASN A 392 5.43 -2.78 19.31
N THR A 393 5.87 -3.44 20.38
CA THR A 393 5.03 -3.79 21.53
C THR A 393 4.49 -2.58 22.26
N LEU A 394 5.27 -1.50 22.34
CA LEU A 394 4.86 -0.26 22.98
C LEU A 394 3.71 0.41 22.22
N LEU A 395 3.82 0.54 20.88
CA LEU A 395 2.74 1.09 20.06
C LEU A 395 1.47 0.23 20.16
N SER A 396 1.61 -1.10 20.14
CA SER A 396 0.47 -2.01 20.30
C SER A 396 -0.25 -1.79 21.64
N ARG A 397 0.48 -1.72 22.76
CA ARG A 397 -0.06 -1.47 24.10
C ARG A 397 -0.73 -0.09 24.19
N LEU A 398 -0.09 0.95 23.68
CA LEU A 398 -0.68 2.30 23.68
C LEU A 398 -1.95 2.37 22.83
N THR A 399 -1.98 1.63 21.71
CA THR A 399 -3.19 1.53 20.88
C THR A 399 -4.32 0.84 21.64
N GLU A 400 -4.01 -0.23 22.39
CA GLU A 400 -4.99 -0.92 23.25
C GLU A 400 -5.51 -0.01 24.35
N GLU A 401 -4.62 0.72 25.04
CA GLU A 401 -4.97 1.70 26.08
C GLU A 401 -5.86 2.84 25.51
N SER A 402 -5.55 3.37 24.32
CA SER A 402 -6.27 4.50 23.72
C SER A 402 -7.62 4.10 23.13
N THR A 403 -7.75 2.87 22.60
CA THR A 403 -8.98 2.38 21.96
C THR A 403 -9.90 1.63 22.91
N GLY A 404 -9.37 1.07 24.00
CA GLY A 404 -10.06 0.12 24.86
C GLY A 404 -10.31 -1.25 24.21
N LEU A 405 -9.71 -1.52 23.04
CA LEU A 405 -9.89 -2.76 22.30
C LEU A 405 -8.59 -3.61 22.35
N PRO A 406 -8.70 -4.93 22.54
CA PRO A 406 -7.53 -5.79 22.50
C PRO A 406 -6.84 -5.73 21.13
N VAL A 407 -5.50 -5.65 21.15
CA VAL A 407 -4.67 -5.57 19.97
C VAL A 407 -4.03 -6.93 19.70
N VAL A 408 -4.37 -7.51 18.55
CA VAL A 408 -3.75 -8.74 18.02
C VAL A 408 -2.63 -8.35 17.08
N ARG A 409 -1.42 -8.82 17.35
CA ARG A 409 -0.28 -8.60 16.46
C ARG A 409 -0.27 -9.67 15.37
N GLY A 410 -0.43 -9.23 14.12
CA GLY A 410 -0.33 -10.07 12.94
C GLY A 410 1.11 -10.13 12.38
N GLU A 411 1.23 -10.74 11.23
CA GLU A 411 2.52 -11.00 10.59
C GLU A 411 3.19 -9.71 10.07
N ALA A 412 4.49 -9.60 10.31
CA ALA A 412 5.28 -8.48 9.79
C ALA A 412 5.42 -8.51 8.27
N GLU A 413 5.52 -9.71 7.69
CA GLU A 413 5.55 -9.94 6.23
C GLU A 413 4.14 -10.32 5.73
N GLY A 414 3.11 -9.58 6.21
CA GLY A 414 1.71 -9.88 5.94
C GLY A 414 1.37 -9.88 4.45
N SER A 415 1.97 -8.98 3.63
CA SER A 415 1.72 -8.95 2.19
C SER A 415 2.13 -10.27 1.51
N THR A 416 3.29 -10.81 1.83
CA THR A 416 3.76 -12.10 1.29
C THR A 416 2.85 -13.25 1.74
N LEU A 417 2.44 -13.27 3.00
CA LEU A 417 1.56 -14.31 3.53
C LEU A 417 0.17 -14.27 2.87
N GLY A 418 -0.39 -13.07 2.70
CA GLY A 418 -1.67 -12.88 2.01
C GLY A 418 -1.59 -13.21 0.52
N ASN A 419 -0.48 -12.88 -0.14
CA ASN A 419 -0.21 -13.28 -1.51
C ASN A 419 -0.23 -14.82 -1.63
N PHE A 420 0.45 -15.56 -0.75
CA PHE A 420 0.40 -17.01 -0.73
C PHE A 420 -1.01 -17.55 -0.44
N ALA A 421 -1.74 -16.95 0.51
CA ALA A 421 -3.11 -17.35 0.80
C ALA A 421 -4.02 -17.23 -0.43
N VAL A 422 -3.88 -16.15 -1.22
CA VAL A 422 -4.61 -15.97 -2.48
C VAL A 422 -4.21 -17.02 -3.52
N GLN A 423 -2.91 -17.28 -3.70
CA GLN A 423 -2.45 -18.29 -4.66
C GLN A 423 -3.03 -19.68 -4.35
N LEU A 424 -2.92 -20.12 -3.10
CA LEU A 424 -3.43 -21.41 -2.65
C LEU A 424 -4.96 -21.49 -2.78
N ALA A 425 -5.66 -20.43 -2.38
CA ALA A 425 -7.11 -20.35 -2.51
C ALA A 425 -7.58 -20.40 -3.98
N ALA A 426 -6.85 -19.73 -4.88
CA ALA A 426 -7.16 -19.75 -6.31
C ALA A 426 -6.98 -21.15 -6.93
N HIS A 427 -5.93 -21.87 -6.55
CA HIS A 427 -5.73 -23.25 -6.97
C HIS A 427 -6.82 -24.18 -6.45
N ASP A 428 -7.21 -24.08 -5.17
CA ASP A 428 -8.31 -24.85 -4.61
C ASP A 428 -9.63 -24.57 -5.34
N ALA A 429 -9.94 -23.28 -5.56
CA ALA A 429 -11.15 -22.88 -6.30
C ALA A 429 -11.18 -23.43 -7.73
N ASN A 430 -10.04 -23.54 -8.39
CA ASN A 430 -9.95 -24.07 -9.76
C ASN A 430 -10.09 -25.60 -9.83
N THR A 431 -9.78 -26.32 -8.75
CA THR A 431 -9.74 -27.79 -8.72
C THR A 431 -10.93 -28.44 -8.03
N MET A 432 -11.67 -27.71 -7.19
CA MET A 432 -12.78 -28.24 -6.38
C MET A 432 -14.14 -27.75 -6.90
N PRO A 433 -14.94 -28.58 -7.57
CA PRO A 433 -16.31 -28.21 -7.93
C PRO A 433 -17.15 -27.90 -6.68
N GLY A 434 -17.90 -26.78 -6.72
CA GLY A 434 -18.75 -26.37 -5.60
C GLY A 434 -17.98 -25.82 -4.40
N HIS A 435 -16.75 -25.31 -4.60
CA HIS A 435 -15.93 -24.69 -3.56
C HIS A 435 -16.64 -23.50 -2.87
N PRO A 436 -16.27 -23.15 -1.63
CA PRO A 436 -16.67 -21.92 -0.94
C PRO A 436 -16.28 -20.67 -1.74
N ALA A 437 -16.81 -19.51 -1.36
CA ALA A 437 -16.39 -18.23 -1.95
C ALA A 437 -14.88 -18.05 -1.82
N LEU A 438 -14.24 -17.42 -2.80
CA LEU A 438 -12.77 -17.20 -2.80
C LEU A 438 -12.31 -16.51 -1.50
N SER A 439 -13.08 -15.55 -0.98
CA SER A 439 -12.79 -14.87 0.28
C SER A 439 -12.73 -15.82 1.49
N GLU A 440 -13.56 -16.86 1.52
CA GLU A 440 -13.55 -17.88 2.57
C GLU A 440 -12.32 -18.79 2.45
N LEU A 441 -11.97 -19.18 1.22
CA LEU A 441 -10.76 -19.96 0.95
C LEU A 441 -9.50 -19.17 1.33
N ILE A 442 -9.42 -17.89 0.96
CA ILE A 442 -8.30 -17.01 1.34
C ILE A 442 -8.15 -16.99 2.86
N ARG A 443 -9.23 -16.74 3.61
CA ARG A 443 -9.21 -16.73 5.07
C ARG A 443 -8.77 -18.06 5.67
N SER A 444 -9.26 -19.17 5.12
CA SER A 444 -8.86 -20.51 5.55
C SER A 444 -7.37 -20.76 5.35
N TRP A 445 -6.81 -20.34 4.21
CA TRP A 445 -5.38 -20.46 3.97
C TRP A 445 -4.56 -19.49 4.80
N ALA A 446 -5.02 -18.26 5.02
CA ALA A 446 -4.36 -17.31 5.92
C ALA A 446 -4.21 -17.90 7.33
N LEU A 447 -5.26 -18.54 7.86
CA LEU A 447 -5.20 -19.22 9.16
C LEU A 447 -4.15 -20.34 9.18
N ARG A 448 -4.19 -21.24 8.19
CA ARG A 448 -3.22 -22.36 8.11
C ARG A 448 -1.78 -21.88 7.98
N LEU A 449 -1.54 -20.84 7.17
CA LEU A 449 -0.20 -20.27 6.99
C LEU A 449 0.31 -19.58 8.25
N SER A 450 -0.55 -18.90 9.00
CA SER A 450 -0.17 -18.29 10.28
C SER A 450 0.21 -19.34 11.34
N GLU A 451 -0.51 -20.46 11.39
CA GLU A 451 -0.18 -21.60 12.28
C GLU A 451 1.16 -22.25 11.93
N LEU A 452 1.54 -22.28 10.64
CA LEU A 452 2.83 -22.81 10.18
C LEU A 452 4.01 -21.85 10.41
N SER A 453 3.72 -20.57 10.62
CA SER A 453 4.73 -19.52 10.85
C SER A 453 5.01 -19.30 12.34
N ALA A 454 4.12 -19.74 13.24
CA ALA A 454 4.23 -19.66 14.70
C ALA A 454 5.11 -20.78 15.24
#